data_76d070b5dcba1323e9c3fdf97666ad06
#
_entry.id   76d070b5dcba1323e9c3fdf97666ad06
#
_cell.length_a   1.000
_cell.length_b   1.000
_cell.length_c   1.000
_cell.angle_alpha   90.00
_cell.angle_beta   90.00
_cell.angle_gamma   90.00
#
_symmetry.space_group_name_H-M   'P 1'
#
loop_
_entity.id
_entity.type
_entity.pdbx_description
1 polymer ?
#
loop_
_entity_poly.entity_id
_entity_poly.type
_entity_poly.pdbx_seq_one_letter_code
_entity_poly.pdbx_strand_id
1 'polypeptide(L)'
;EEKNTLTVYNYDGKDSEHTFVGKDTVCITRAGAIEDEAGLSLISAFQNSSSFMLNTRSAMLTCDNKLTTALLFEKFGIPTPRTAFISNEKNLDDALKLVGGKFPIILKTLTGTQGIGVVKVESYENLVSTVQALWNHDAEVLIQEFMEVPFDVRTFVVDNKIFASTKRIHSKTDFRSNIHRGGTAEPYKLSEEEMEIILKASRVSKAYLVGVDHIVYKDKPYVLEVNGSPGTGADYMAYTYEDYYSDAKPSEKITGENLIANVIKWVSKRSHWDRQATVECGWLETVEVDEVGKVRAKFDTGNGSKACALHADEITEEGKVIKWKYNGKTYSKKRYGTSEIYRANADGEEPSETRPTVLMDLTFNGFTYKNIEVGLDNRPRSGSDLLVCRDLMRQMNVSVNPNRSFVLSKRLRPVDKEKNIDK
;
A
#
# COMPACT_ATOMS: atom_id res chain seq x y z
N GLU A 1 -28.69 -3.92 11.00
CA GLU A 1 -27.35 -3.88 10.39
C GLU A 1 -27.53 -4.02 8.90
N GLU A 2 -27.42 -2.92 8.14
CA GLU A 2 -27.36 -2.98 6.69
C GLU A 2 -26.08 -3.75 6.32
N LYS A 3 -26.27 -4.95 5.79
CA LYS A 3 -25.16 -5.70 5.19
C LYS A 3 -24.75 -4.96 3.93
N ASN A 4 -23.51 -4.46 3.87
CA ASN A 4 -22.92 -3.99 2.62
C ASN A 4 -22.79 -5.20 1.69
N THR A 5 -23.80 -5.41 0.88
CA THR A 5 -23.87 -6.50 -0.10
C THR A 5 -23.75 -5.92 -1.50
N LEU A 6 -23.02 -6.63 -2.35
CA LEU A 6 -22.93 -6.34 -3.78
C LEU A 6 -23.45 -7.56 -4.53
N THR A 7 -24.43 -7.35 -5.41
CA THR A 7 -24.94 -8.38 -6.29
C THR A 7 -24.38 -8.18 -7.70
N VAL A 8 -23.82 -9.25 -8.26
CA VAL A 8 -23.22 -9.26 -9.60
C VAL A 8 -23.87 -10.36 -10.43
N TYR A 9 -24.19 -10.03 -11.66
CA TYR A 9 -24.74 -10.98 -12.64
C TYR A 9 -23.65 -11.41 -13.62
N ASN A 10 -23.63 -12.69 -13.97
CA ASN A 10 -22.72 -13.18 -14.99
C ASN A 10 -23.08 -12.65 -16.37
N TYR A 11 -22.07 -12.22 -17.13
CA TYR A 11 -22.24 -11.68 -18.47
C TYR A 11 -22.67 -12.74 -19.52
N ASP A 12 -22.46 -14.03 -19.26
CA ASP A 12 -22.76 -15.13 -20.16
C ASP A 12 -24.25 -15.53 -20.22
N GLY A 13 -25.13 -14.77 -19.58
CA GLY A 13 -26.57 -14.97 -19.62
C GLY A 13 -27.05 -16.26 -18.93
N LYS A 14 -26.20 -16.99 -18.27
CA LYS A 14 -26.61 -18.09 -17.39
C LYS A 14 -26.95 -17.49 -16.03
N ASP A 15 -28.16 -17.80 -15.57
CA ASP A 15 -28.77 -17.29 -14.31
C ASP A 15 -27.88 -17.58 -13.08
N SER A 16 -26.80 -16.83 -12.89
CA SER A 16 -26.03 -16.85 -11.67
C SER A 16 -25.89 -15.45 -11.11
N GLU A 17 -26.81 -15.16 -10.22
CA GLU A 17 -26.72 -14.03 -9.32
C GLU A 17 -25.76 -14.38 -8.18
N HIS A 18 -24.73 -13.59 -8.00
CA HIS A 18 -23.78 -13.75 -6.89
C HIS A 18 -23.89 -12.55 -5.97
N THR A 19 -24.28 -12.81 -4.72
CA THR A 19 -24.31 -11.78 -3.68
C THR A 19 -23.10 -11.94 -2.76
N PHE A 20 -22.31 -10.89 -2.65
CA PHE A 20 -21.09 -10.82 -1.84
C PHE A 20 -21.33 -9.94 -0.61
N VAL A 21 -20.87 -10.40 0.55
CA VAL A 21 -20.77 -9.56 1.75
C VAL A 21 -19.41 -8.90 1.74
N GLY A 22 -19.35 -7.60 1.48
CA GLY A 22 -18.11 -6.87 1.20
C GLY A 22 -17.01 -7.09 2.24
N LYS A 23 -17.32 -6.92 3.52
CA LYS A 23 -16.35 -7.12 4.63
C LYS A 23 -15.75 -8.54 4.73
N ASP A 24 -16.34 -9.52 4.05
CA ASP A 24 -15.91 -10.92 4.06
C ASP A 24 -15.40 -11.37 2.68
N THR A 25 -15.25 -10.41 1.75
CA THR A 25 -14.87 -10.67 0.36
C THR A 25 -13.49 -10.10 0.02
N VAL A 26 -12.68 -10.91 -0.63
CA VAL A 26 -11.43 -10.48 -1.28
C VAL A 26 -11.68 -10.40 -2.78
N CYS A 27 -11.36 -9.26 -3.37
CA CYS A 27 -11.43 -9.04 -4.81
C CYS A 27 -10.02 -8.95 -5.39
N ILE A 28 -9.65 -9.89 -6.26
CA ILE A 28 -8.38 -9.86 -7.00
C ILE A 28 -8.65 -9.31 -8.40
N THR A 29 -8.20 -8.09 -8.65
CA THR A 29 -8.34 -7.44 -9.94
C THR A 29 -7.32 -8.01 -10.93
N ARG A 30 -7.81 -8.80 -11.87
CA ARG A 30 -6.99 -9.43 -12.94
C ARG A 30 -7.34 -8.89 -14.32
N ALA A 31 -7.89 -7.69 -14.38
CA ALA A 31 -8.09 -6.98 -15.63
C ALA A 31 -6.71 -6.60 -16.21
N GLY A 32 -6.49 -6.84 -17.48
CA GLY A 32 -5.30 -6.40 -18.21
C GLY A 32 -5.15 -4.88 -18.17
N ALA A 33 -5.13 -4.19 -19.26
CA ALA A 33 -5.31 -2.74 -19.23
C ALA A 33 -6.77 -2.44 -18.83
N ILE A 34 -6.98 -1.76 -17.70
CA ILE A 34 -8.30 -1.23 -17.35
C ILE A 34 -8.39 0.12 -18.04
N GLU A 35 -8.77 0.08 -19.31
CA GLU A 35 -8.90 1.27 -20.14
C GLU A 35 -10.32 1.82 -20.16
N ASP A 36 -11.31 1.02 -19.73
CA ASP A 36 -12.70 1.42 -19.76
C ASP A 36 -13.27 1.84 -18.39
N GLU A 37 -14.17 2.79 -18.41
CA GLU A 37 -14.85 3.29 -17.22
C GLU A 37 -15.73 2.22 -16.56
N ALA A 38 -16.19 1.22 -17.31
CA ALA A 38 -17.01 0.12 -16.78
C ALA A 38 -16.20 -0.77 -15.83
N GLY A 39 -14.98 -1.16 -16.22
CA GLY A 39 -14.06 -1.94 -15.37
C GLY A 39 -13.66 -1.19 -14.11
N LEU A 40 -13.34 0.11 -14.24
CA LEU A 40 -13.03 0.97 -13.09
C LEU A 40 -14.23 1.16 -12.16
N SER A 41 -15.45 1.25 -12.71
CA SER A 41 -16.67 1.34 -11.92
C SER A 41 -16.96 0.06 -11.16
N LEU A 42 -16.73 -1.10 -11.78
CA LEU A 42 -16.87 -2.40 -11.10
C LEU A 42 -15.90 -2.53 -9.93
N ILE A 43 -14.62 -2.15 -10.09
CA ILE A 43 -13.65 -2.12 -9.01
C ILE A 43 -14.14 -1.19 -7.89
N SER A 44 -14.66 -0.02 -8.24
CA SER A 44 -15.21 0.94 -7.26
C SER A 44 -16.40 0.36 -6.50
N ALA A 45 -17.28 -0.40 -7.17
CA ALA A 45 -18.42 -1.04 -6.52
C ALA A 45 -17.98 -2.05 -5.46
N PHE A 46 -17.02 -2.93 -5.76
CA PHE A 46 -16.45 -3.84 -4.78
C PHE A 46 -15.75 -3.10 -3.63
N GLN A 47 -14.99 -2.06 -3.94
CA GLN A 47 -14.29 -1.25 -2.94
C GLN A 47 -15.30 -0.54 -2.01
N ASN A 48 -16.37 0.02 -2.55
CA ASN A 48 -17.42 0.71 -1.79
C ASN A 48 -18.24 -0.27 -0.93
N SER A 49 -18.33 -1.53 -1.31
CA SER A 49 -18.94 -2.58 -0.48
C SER A 49 -18.05 -3.02 0.69
N SER A 50 -16.90 -2.38 0.90
CA SER A 50 -15.89 -2.74 1.90
C SER A 50 -15.16 -4.06 1.64
N SER A 51 -15.12 -4.51 0.38
CA SER A 51 -14.29 -5.66 -0.02
C SER A 51 -12.80 -5.31 0.10
N PHE A 52 -12.01 -6.30 0.47
CA PHE A 52 -10.57 -6.17 0.45
C PHE A 52 -10.05 -6.30 -1.00
N MET A 53 -9.37 -5.27 -1.48
CA MET A 53 -9.02 -5.16 -2.89
C MET A 53 -7.55 -5.45 -3.17
N LEU A 54 -7.30 -6.35 -4.11
CA LEU A 54 -6.00 -6.56 -4.75
C LEU A 54 -6.13 -6.28 -6.26
N ASN A 55 -6.08 -5.09 -6.77
CA ASN A 55 -5.79 -3.80 -6.17
C ASN A 55 -7.02 -2.88 -6.12
N THR A 56 -6.86 -1.74 -5.42
CA THR A 56 -7.86 -0.66 -5.44
C THR A 56 -7.87 0.08 -6.77
N ARG A 57 -8.97 0.80 -7.09
CA ARG A 57 -9.07 1.65 -8.29
C ARG A 57 -7.89 2.63 -8.40
N SER A 58 -7.54 3.31 -7.31
CA SER A 58 -6.44 4.29 -7.33
C SER A 58 -5.09 3.64 -7.59
N ALA A 59 -4.83 2.46 -7.04
CA ALA A 59 -3.58 1.73 -7.29
C ALA A 59 -3.49 1.26 -8.75
N MET A 60 -4.60 0.76 -9.32
CA MET A 60 -4.64 0.36 -10.73
C MET A 60 -4.33 1.54 -11.65
N LEU A 61 -5.02 2.68 -11.47
CA LEU A 61 -4.76 3.90 -12.26
C LEU A 61 -3.33 4.43 -12.10
N THR A 62 -2.76 4.34 -10.89
CA THR A 62 -1.36 4.73 -10.65
C THR A 62 -0.40 3.84 -11.42
N CYS A 63 -0.58 2.52 -11.36
CA CYS A 63 0.29 1.56 -12.03
C CYS A 63 0.18 1.60 -13.55
N ASP A 64 -0.99 1.90 -14.10
CA ASP A 64 -1.22 1.95 -15.54
C ASP A 64 -0.59 3.18 -16.19
N ASN A 65 -0.50 4.31 -15.50
CA ASN A 65 0.01 5.55 -16.04
C ASN A 65 1.52 5.72 -15.78
N LYS A 66 2.32 5.58 -16.84
CA LYS A 66 3.81 5.63 -16.78
C LYS A 66 4.35 7.00 -16.35
N LEU A 67 3.66 8.10 -16.67
CA LEU A 67 4.07 9.42 -16.20
C LEU A 67 3.82 9.56 -14.69
N THR A 68 2.67 9.12 -14.21
CA THR A 68 2.35 9.14 -12.77
C THR A 68 3.39 8.34 -11.98
N THR A 69 3.76 7.14 -12.44
CA THR A 69 4.77 6.32 -11.76
C THR A 69 6.16 6.94 -11.82
N ALA A 70 6.57 7.53 -12.96
CA ALA A 70 7.85 8.22 -13.07
C ALA A 70 7.95 9.42 -12.10
N LEU A 71 6.92 10.24 -11.99
CA LEU A 71 6.85 11.36 -11.03
C LEU A 71 6.87 10.88 -9.57
N LEU A 72 6.22 9.77 -9.26
CA LEU A 72 6.28 9.16 -7.92
C LEU A 72 7.69 8.65 -7.61
N PHE A 73 8.34 8.00 -8.56
CA PHE A 73 9.70 7.50 -8.39
C PHE A 73 10.68 8.64 -8.14
N GLU A 74 10.60 9.71 -8.90
CA GLU A 74 11.41 10.93 -8.69
C GLU A 74 11.14 11.52 -7.30
N LYS A 75 9.87 11.77 -6.96
CA LYS A 75 9.46 12.33 -5.66
C LYS A 75 10.00 11.54 -4.46
N PHE A 76 10.02 10.23 -4.56
CA PHE A 76 10.45 9.35 -3.47
C PHE A 76 11.90 8.86 -3.60
N GLY A 77 12.67 9.40 -4.57
CA GLY A 77 14.07 9.04 -4.78
C GLY A 77 14.26 7.55 -5.11
N ILE A 78 13.38 6.99 -5.93
CA ILE A 78 13.52 5.64 -6.48
C ILE A 78 14.30 5.74 -7.80
N PRO A 79 15.46 5.09 -7.94
CA PRO A 79 16.19 5.13 -9.18
C PRO A 79 15.36 4.64 -10.36
N THR A 80 15.24 5.46 -11.39
CA THR A 80 14.55 5.14 -12.66
C THR A 80 15.31 5.80 -13.80
N PRO A 81 15.29 5.27 -15.04
CA PRO A 81 15.88 5.96 -16.17
C PRO A 81 15.26 7.36 -16.35
N ARG A 82 16.07 8.35 -16.70
CA ARG A 82 15.58 9.73 -16.90
C ARG A 82 14.43 9.74 -17.88
N THR A 83 13.33 10.37 -17.49
CA THR A 83 12.07 10.35 -18.23
C THR A 83 11.57 11.77 -18.43
N ALA A 84 11.08 12.08 -19.62
CA ALA A 84 10.49 13.37 -19.95
C ALA A 84 9.16 13.19 -20.68
N PHE A 85 8.15 13.97 -20.29
CA PHE A 85 6.88 14.04 -21.00
C PHE A 85 6.95 15.01 -22.17
N ILE A 86 6.34 14.65 -23.30
CA ILE A 86 6.29 15.50 -24.48
C ILE A 86 4.84 15.90 -24.72
N SER A 87 4.52 17.18 -24.46
CA SER A 87 3.17 17.71 -24.64
C SER A 87 2.93 18.34 -26.01
N ASN A 88 3.99 18.74 -26.69
CA ASN A 88 3.91 19.35 -28.02
C ASN A 88 5.30 19.37 -28.69
N GLU A 89 5.34 19.68 -29.99
CA GLU A 89 6.57 19.68 -30.79
C GLU A 89 7.64 20.66 -30.28
N LYS A 90 7.23 21.81 -29.69
CA LYS A 90 8.16 22.86 -29.23
C LYS A 90 9.02 22.43 -28.05
N ASN A 91 8.59 21.43 -27.28
CA ASN A 91 9.36 20.94 -26.14
C ASN A 91 10.13 19.63 -26.39
N LEU A 92 10.21 19.18 -27.63
CA LEU A 92 10.97 17.97 -28.01
C LEU A 92 12.46 18.11 -27.64
N ASP A 93 13.08 19.22 -28.00
CA ASP A 93 14.50 19.44 -27.73
C ASP A 93 14.82 19.49 -26.23
N ASP A 94 13.96 20.12 -25.45
CA ASP A 94 14.16 20.22 -24.01
C ASP A 94 13.90 18.86 -23.33
N ALA A 95 12.88 18.14 -23.77
CA ALA A 95 12.63 16.78 -23.32
C ALA A 95 13.82 15.85 -23.65
N LEU A 96 14.37 15.95 -24.85
CA LEU A 96 15.56 15.19 -25.26
C LEU A 96 16.78 15.50 -24.38
N LYS A 97 17.02 16.78 -24.06
CA LYS A 97 18.09 17.18 -23.12
C LYS A 97 17.90 16.57 -21.74
N LEU A 98 16.67 16.55 -21.22
CA LEU A 98 16.34 15.96 -19.91
C LEU A 98 16.68 14.47 -19.85
N VAL A 99 16.48 13.73 -20.92
CA VAL A 99 16.84 12.30 -20.97
C VAL A 99 18.29 12.03 -21.39
N GLY A 100 19.11 13.09 -21.50
CA GLY A 100 20.55 13.00 -21.73
C GLY A 100 21.03 13.41 -23.11
N GLY A 101 20.14 13.83 -24.02
CA GLY A 101 20.49 14.43 -25.31
C GLY A 101 21.17 13.47 -26.30
N LYS A 102 21.07 12.16 -26.10
CA LYS A 102 21.76 11.15 -26.93
C LYS A 102 20.79 10.05 -27.36
N PHE A 103 20.96 9.59 -28.58
CA PHE A 103 20.28 8.41 -29.11
C PHE A 103 21.12 7.14 -28.89
N PRO A 104 20.50 5.95 -28.83
CA PRO A 104 19.05 5.77 -28.88
C PRO A 104 18.32 6.16 -27.58
N ILE A 105 17.04 6.45 -27.69
CA ILE A 105 16.10 6.67 -26.57
C ILE A 105 14.91 5.73 -26.68
N ILE A 106 14.14 5.61 -25.60
CA ILE A 106 12.88 4.88 -25.62
C ILE A 106 11.73 5.87 -25.63
N LEU A 107 10.80 5.72 -26.57
CA LEU A 107 9.53 6.42 -26.61
C LEU A 107 8.46 5.46 -26.11
N LYS A 108 7.55 5.93 -25.26
CA LYS A 108 6.45 5.13 -24.67
C LYS A 108 5.15 5.93 -24.72
N THR A 109 4.03 5.25 -24.99
CA THR A 109 2.70 5.80 -24.66
C THR A 109 2.50 5.76 -23.15
N LEU A 110 1.71 6.68 -22.60
CA LEU A 110 1.48 6.77 -21.16
C LEU A 110 0.80 5.52 -20.59
N THR A 111 -0.16 4.98 -21.34
CA THR A 111 -0.88 3.74 -21.02
C THR A 111 -0.50 2.63 -22.01
N GLY A 112 -0.89 1.42 -21.70
CA GLY A 112 -0.63 0.25 -22.54
C GLY A 112 0.25 -0.79 -21.86
N THR A 113 0.05 -2.05 -22.24
CA THR A 113 0.67 -3.24 -21.65
C THR A 113 1.45 -4.04 -22.67
N GLN A 114 2.21 -5.04 -22.22
CA GLN A 114 2.94 -6.02 -23.09
C GLN A 114 3.95 -5.39 -24.04
N GLY A 115 4.48 -4.20 -23.75
CA GLY A 115 5.41 -3.48 -24.61
C GLY A 115 4.78 -2.93 -25.90
N ILE A 116 3.45 -2.89 -25.98
CA ILE A 116 2.72 -2.15 -27.02
C ILE A 116 2.91 -0.65 -26.73
N GLY A 117 3.20 0.16 -27.75
CA GLY A 117 3.49 1.58 -27.60
C GLY A 117 4.90 1.88 -27.07
N VAL A 118 5.82 0.92 -27.04
CA VAL A 118 7.23 1.11 -26.68
C VAL A 118 8.10 1.00 -27.94
N VAL A 119 8.79 2.09 -28.27
CA VAL A 119 9.60 2.21 -29.49
C VAL A 119 11.03 2.64 -29.13
N LYS A 120 12.03 1.94 -29.64
CA LYS A 120 13.42 2.39 -29.60
C LYS A 120 13.64 3.35 -30.76
N VAL A 121 14.05 4.57 -30.46
CA VAL A 121 14.23 5.64 -31.42
C VAL A 121 15.73 5.92 -31.59
N GLU A 122 16.21 5.84 -32.82
CA GLU A 122 17.64 5.87 -33.14
C GLU A 122 18.15 7.27 -33.58
N SER A 123 17.23 8.17 -33.98
CA SER A 123 17.61 9.53 -34.43
C SER A 123 16.51 10.56 -34.10
N TYR A 124 16.87 11.83 -34.26
CA TYR A 124 15.94 12.94 -34.06
C TYR A 124 14.79 12.91 -35.08
N GLU A 125 15.08 12.61 -36.36
CA GLU A 125 14.09 12.55 -37.41
C GLU A 125 13.08 11.40 -37.13
N ASN A 126 13.59 10.28 -36.61
CA ASN A 126 12.73 9.15 -36.21
C ASN A 126 11.88 9.55 -34.99
N LEU A 127 12.41 10.33 -34.06
CA LEU A 127 11.65 10.86 -32.92
C LEU A 127 10.48 11.72 -33.39
N VAL A 128 10.76 12.74 -34.20
CA VAL A 128 9.75 13.66 -34.74
C VAL A 128 8.65 12.90 -35.49
N SER A 129 9.04 12.05 -36.43
CA SER A 129 8.07 11.28 -37.24
C SER A 129 7.20 10.37 -36.40
N THR A 130 7.79 9.68 -35.39
CA THR A 130 7.05 8.77 -34.52
C THR A 130 6.09 9.53 -33.61
N VAL A 131 6.53 10.64 -33.03
CA VAL A 131 5.69 11.46 -32.14
C VAL A 131 4.51 12.06 -32.93
N GLN A 132 4.75 12.62 -34.13
CA GLN A 132 3.69 13.14 -34.98
C GLN A 132 2.65 12.08 -35.36
N ALA A 133 3.10 10.86 -35.70
CA ALA A 133 2.21 9.75 -36.00
C ALA A 133 1.33 9.38 -34.81
N LEU A 134 1.89 9.32 -33.60
CA LEU A 134 1.14 9.01 -32.38
C LEU A 134 0.17 10.12 -31.98
N TRP A 135 0.55 11.39 -32.11
CA TRP A 135 -0.32 12.52 -31.81
C TRP A 135 -1.53 12.61 -32.76
N ASN A 136 -1.39 12.18 -34.02
CA ASN A 136 -2.53 12.09 -34.93
C ASN A 136 -3.60 11.10 -34.48
N HIS A 137 -3.30 10.28 -33.47
CA HIS A 137 -4.21 9.33 -32.81
C HIS A 137 -4.44 9.67 -31.34
N ASP A 138 -4.27 10.94 -30.95
CA ASP A 138 -4.48 11.45 -29.59
C ASP A 138 -3.66 10.72 -28.50
N ALA A 139 -2.57 10.07 -28.87
CA ALA A 139 -1.72 9.35 -27.92
C ALA A 139 -0.80 10.32 -27.15
N GLU A 140 -0.87 10.25 -25.85
CA GLU A 140 0.10 10.93 -24.97
C GLU A 140 1.40 10.13 -24.90
N VAL A 141 2.55 10.81 -25.00
CA VAL A 141 3.84 10.15 -25.10
C VAL A 141 4.86 10.70 -24.13
N LEU A 142 5.75 9.84 -23.69
CA LEU A 142 6.96 10.20 -22.95
C LEU A 142 8.19 9.60 -23.64
N ILE A 143 9.35 10.21 -23.42
CA ILE A 143 10.63 9.64 -23.78
C ILE A 143 11.44 9.31 -22.54
N GLN A 144 12.28 8.30 -22.67
CA GLN A 144 13.09 7.79 -21.58
C GLN A 144 14.50 7.48 -22.07
N GLU A 145 15.50 7.70 -21.22
CA GLU A 145 16.87 7.28 -21.45
C GLU A 145 16.94 5.79 -21.75
N PHE A 146 17.64 5.39 -22.81
CA PHE A 146 17.92 4.00 -23.09
C PHE A 146 19.13 3.53 -22.32
N MET A 147 18.95 2.53 -21.48
CA MET A 147 20.01 1.83 -20.78
C MET A 147 20.14 0.43 -21.36
N GLU A 148 21.23 0.17 -22.08
CA GLU A 148 21.46 -1.11 -22.73
C GLU A 148 21.88 -2.17 -21.70
N VAL A 149 21.05 -3.18 -21.56
CA VAL A 149 21.27 -4.31 -20.65
C VAL A 149 20.82 -5.60 -21.33
N PRO A 150 21.39 -6.78 -20.98
CA PRO A 150 21.04 -8.05 -21.62
C PRO A 150 19.71 -8.63 -21.14
N PHE A 151 19.19 -8.20 -20.01
CA PHE A 151 17.95 -8.68 -19.41
C PHE A 151 17.32 -7.60 -18.50
N ASP A 152 16.07 -7.78 -18.21
CA ASP A 152 15.39 -7.14 -17.08
C ASP A 152 14.95 -8.19 -16.05
N VAL A 153 14.55 -7.72 -14.88
CA VAL A 153 14.06 -8.57 -13.80
C VAL A 153 12.62 -8.18 -13.48
N ARG A 154 11.73 -9.17 -13.50
CA ARG A 154 10.36 -9.03 -12.98
C ARG A 154 10.26 -9.62 -11.59
N THR A 155 9.76 -8.82 -10.67
CA THR A 155 9.51 -9.23 -9.29
C THR A 155 8.03 -9.08 -8.96
N PHE A 156 7.42 -10.14 -8.47
CA PHE A 156 6.05 -10.12 -7.96
C PHE A 156 6.09 -9.79 -6.47
N VAL A 157 5.42 -8.71 -6.11
CA VAL A 157 5.29 -8.25 -4.73
C VAL A 157 3.84 -8.35 -4.30
N VAL A 158 3.60 -8.96 -3.14
CA VAL A 158 2.28 -9.07 -2.51
C VAL A 158 2.42 -8.65 -1.06
N ASP A 159 1.53 -7.77 -0.57
CA ASP A 159 1.58 -7.29 0.81
C ASP A 159 2.98 -6.79 1.20
N ASN A 160 3.62 -6.06 0.29
CA ASN A 160 4.98 -5.55 0.49
C ASN A 160 6.04 -6.65 0.80
N LYS A 161 5.83 -7.85 0.26
CA LYS A 161 6.74 -8.99 0.33
C LYS A 161 7.00 -9.56 -1.05
N ILE A 162 8.21 -10.03 -1.28
CA ILE A 162 8.60 -10.64 -2.55
C ILE A 162 8.02 -12.05 -2.62
N PHE A 163 7.23 -12.33 -3.63
CA PHE A 163 6.60 -13.63 -3.87
C PHE A 163 7.26 -14.43 -4.97
N ALA A 164 7.86 -13.76 -5.95
CA ALA A 164 8.67 -14.41 -6.97
C ALA A 164 9.55 -13.39 -7.68
N SER A 165 10.71 -13.82 -8.17
CA SER A 165 11.58 -13.02 -9.01
C SER A 165 12.26 -13.84 -10.10
N THR A 166 12.34 -13.26 -11.28
CA THR A 166 12.92 -13.88 -12.46
C THR A 166 13.58 -12.84 -13.37
N LYS A 167 14.69 -13.18 -13.98
CA LYS A 167 15.24 -12.38 -15.09
C LYS A 167 14.62 -12.84 -16.41
N ARG A 168 14.34 -11.86 -17.28
CA ARG A 168 13.82 -12.07 -18.61
C ARG A 168 14.88 -11.62 -19.60
N ILE A 169 15.42 -12.57 -20.34
CA ILE A 169 16.52 -12.33 -21.28
C ILE A 169 15.91 -11.90 -22.61
N HIS A 170 16.41 -10.82 -23.17
CA HIS A 170 15.97 -10.29 -24.46
C HIS A 170 16.22 -11.29 -25.59
N SER A 171 15.34 -11.32 -26.59
CA SER A 171 15.65 -12.00 -27.84
C SER A 171 16.73 -11.22 -28.60
N LYS A 172 17.44 -11.88 -29.53
CA LYS A 172 18.46 -11.19 -30.33
C LYS A 172 17.90 -10.10 -31.26
N THR A 173 16.60 -10.09 -31.49
CA THR A 173 15.90 -9.21 -32.44
C THR A 173 14.99 -8.18 -31.81
N ASP A 174 14.72 -8.28 -30.50
CA ASP A 174 13.86 -7.32 -29.78
C ASP A 174 14.51 -6.93 -28.45
N PHE A 175 14.67 -5.64 -28.20
CA PHE A 175 15.21 -5.11 -26.94
C PHE A 175 14.22 -5.25 -25.77
N ARG A 176 12.97 -5.59 -26.04
CA ARG A 176 11.93 -5.79 -25.03
C ARG A 176 11.98 -7.22 -24.49
N SER A 177 11.95 -7.35 -23.17
CA SER A 177 12.12 -8.64 -22.47
C SER A 177 10.85 -9.49 -22.40
N ASN A 178 9.83 -9.19 -23.19
CA ASN A 178 8.56 -9.93 -23.12
C ASN A 178 8.74 -11.39 -23.56
N ILE A 179 8.48 -12.33 -22.64
CA ILE A 179 8.55 -13.78 -22.87
C ILE A 179 7.65 -14.19 -24.05
N HIS A 180 6.48 -13.55 -24.20
CA HIS A 180 5.58 -13.76 -25.35
C HIS A 180 6.20 -13.38 -26.73
N ARG A 181 7.35 -12.72 -26.75
CA ARG A 181 8.08 -12.32 -27.96
C ARG A 181 9.36 -13.13 -28.18
N GLY A 182 9.46 -14.31 -27.55
CA GLY A 182 10.59 -15.24 -27.72
C GLY A 182 11.75 -15.01 -26.75
N GLY A 183 11.58 -14.21 -25.72
CA GLY A 183 12.52 -14.12 -24.61
C GLY A 183 12.50 -15.38 -23.75
N THR A 184 13.59 -15.63 -23.03
CA THR A 184 13.70 -16.71 -22.04
C THR A 184 13.68 -16.14 -20.63
N ALA A 185 13.22 -16.95 -19.67
CA ALA A 185 13.19 -16.57 -18.26
C ALA A 185 14.02 -17.53 -17.43
N GLU A 186 14.81 -16.97 -16.51
CA GLU A 186 15.65 -17.72 -15.58
C GLU A 186 15.46 -17.20 -14.14
N PRO A 187 15.66 -18.06 -13.13
CA PRO A 187 15.61 -17.63 -11.74
C PRO A 187 16.61 -16.49 -11.49
N TYR A 188 16.19 -15.50 -10.71
CA TYR A 188 17.05 -14.38 -10.33
C TYR A 188 16.87 -14.05 -8.86
N LYS A 189 17.92 -14.20 -8.06
CA LYS A 189 17.92 -13.81 -6.64
C LYS A 189 18.33 -12.35 -6.53
N LEU A 190 17.45 -11.53 -5.98
CA LEU A 190 17.69 -10.11 -5.79
C LEU A 190 18.77 -9.86 -4.73
N SER A 191 19.58 -8.83 -4.94
CA SER A 191 20.42 -8.25 -3.89
C SER A 191 19.59 -7.45 -2.89
N GLU A 192 20.17 -7.07 -1.76
CA GLU A 192 19.49 -6.24 -0.75
C GLU A 192 19.09 -4.87 -1.30
N GLU A 193 19.94 -4.24 -2.11
CA GLU A 193 19.67 -2.97 -2.75
C GLU A 193 18.49 -3.07 -3.74
N GLU A 194 18.44 -4.13 -4.54
CA GLU A 194 17.30 -4.40 -5.44
C GLU A 194 16.01 -4.63 -4.64
N MET A 195 16.07 -5.40 -3.57
CA MET A 195 14.91 -5.63 -2.70
C MET A 195 14.38 -4.33 -2.11
N GLU A 196 15.27 -3.45 -1.65
CA GLU A 196 14.89 -2.17 -1.07
C GLU A 196 14.13 -1.28 -2.07
N ILE A 197 14.67 -1.09 -3.28
CA ILE A 197 14.03 -0.23 -4.29
C ILE A 197 12.73 -0.83 -4.80
N ILE A 198 12.66 -2.15 -4.97
CA ILE A 198 11.46 -2.85 -5.43
C ILE A 198 10.33 -2.71 -4.41
N LEU A 199 10.62 -2.97 -3.14
CA LEU A 199 9.64 -2.82 -2.07
C LEU A 199 9.23 -1.35 -1.89
N LYS A 200 10.14 -0.40 -2.11
CA LYS A 200 9.83 1.03 -2.11
C LYS A 200 8.93 1.41 -3.28
N ALA A 201 9.19 0.92 -4.48
CA ALA A 201 8.34 1.12 -5.67
C ALA A 201 6.93 0.53 -5.47
N SER A 202 6.84 -0.68 -4.92
CA SER A 202 5.57 -1.30 -4.53
C SER A 202 4.79 -0.42 -3.56
N ARG A 203 5.40 0.07 -2.49
CA ARG A 203 4.74 0.93 -1.49
C ARG A 203 4.20 2.22 -2.07
N VAL A 204 4.97 2.92 -2.91
CA VAL A 204 4.53 4.22 -3.47
C VAL A 204 3.44 4.06 -4.53
N SER A 205 3.35 2.91 -5.19
CA SER A 205 2.26 2.58 -6.12
C SER A 205 0.93 2.31 -5.40
N LYS A 206 0.98 2.03 -4.09
CA LYS A 206 -0.17 1.62 -3.26
C LYS A 206 -0.84 0.33 -3.73
N ALA A 207 -0.20 -0.44 -4.60
CA ALA A 207 -0.71 -1.72 -5.05
C ALA A 207 -0.38 -2.83 -4.04
N TYR A 208 -1.36 -3.68 -3.75
CA TYR A 208 -1.18 -4.84 -2.88
C TYR A 208 -0.52 -6.01 -3.60
N LEU A 209 -0.94 -6.23 -4.83
CA LEU A 209 -0.33 -7.16 -5.78
C LEU A 209 0.26 -6.36 -6.93
N VAL A 210 1.55 -6.43 -7.13
CA VAL A 210 2.23 -5.66 -8.18
C VAL A 210 3.40 -6.43 -8.78
N GLY A 211 3.57 -6.30 -10.09
CA GLY A 211 4.80 -6.66 -10.79
C GLY A 211 5.70 -5.43 -10.87
N VAL A 212 6.91 -5.53 -10.36
CA VAL A 212 7.93 -4.49 -10.49
C VAL A 212 8.97 -4.96 -11.49
N ASP A 213 9.16 -4.18 -12.55
CA ASP A 213 10.20 -4.43 -13.55
C ASP A 213 11.37 -3.50 -13.30
N HIS A 214 12.58 -4.05 -13.23
CA HIS A 214 13.79 -3.28 -13.04
C HIS A 214 14.95 -3.86 -13.86
N ILE A 215 15.99 -3.05 -14.03
CA ILE A 215 17.25 -3.42 -14.65
C ILE A 215 18.40 -3.10 -13.71
N VAL A 216 19.53 -3.80 -13.89
CA VAL A 216 20.80 -3.42 -13.25
C VAL A 216 21.71 -2.85 -14.34
N TYR A 217 22.03 -1.56 -14.23
CA TYR A 217 22.89 -0.86 -15.15
C TYR A 217 24.09 -0.26 -14.42
N LYS A 218 25.30 -0.65 -14.83
CA LYS A 218 26.55 -0.24 -14.14
C LYS A 218 26.47 -0.49 -12.61
N ASP A 219 26.09 -1.71 -12.26
CA ASP A 219 25.97 -2.19 -10.89
C ASP A 219 24.94 -1.43 -10.01
N LYS A 220 24.03 -0.68 -10.61
CA LYS A 220 22.95 0.02 -9.91
C LYS A 220 21.58 -0.41 -10.44
N PRO A 221 20.62 -0.68 -9.56
CA PRO A 221 19.27 -1.04 -9.97
C PRO A 221 18.44 0.21 -10.34
N TYR A 222 17.64 0.09 -11.39
CA TYR A 222 16.72 1.12 -11.88
C TYR A 222 15.35 0.51 -12.15
N VAL A 223 14.30 1.04 -11.52
CA VAL A 223 12.93 0.59 -11.76
C VAL A 223 12.44 1.14 -13.09
N LEU A 224 11.93 0.26 -13.94
CA LEU A 224 11.38 0.62 -15.26
C LEU A 224 9.89 0.93 -15.19
N GLU A 225 9.15 0.06 -14.49
CA GLU A 225 7.70 0.17 -14.35
C GLU A 225 7.17 -0.64 -13.17
N VAL A 226 5.96 -0.32 -12.76
CA VAL A 226 5.13 -1.11 -11.85
C VAL A 226 3.83 -1.46 -12.55
N ASN A 227 3.37 -2.70 -12.38
CA ASN A 227 2.18 -3.22 -13.05
C ASN A 227 1.20 -3.77 -12.02
N GLY A 228 0.02 -3.16 -11.91
CA GLY A 228 -1.02 -3.53 -10.93
C GLY A 228 -1.78 -4.82 -11.27
N SER A 229 -1.66 -5.32 -12.50
CA SER A 229 -2.20 -6.62 -12.94
C SER A 229 -1.14 -7.39 -13.74
N PRO A 230 -0.04 -7.81 -13.08
CA PRO A 230 1.09 -8.41 -13.79
C PRO A 230 0.70 -9.72 -14.47
N GLY A 231 1.13 -9.89 -15.74
CA GLY A 231 0.93 -11.12 -16.49
C GLY A 231 1.68 -12.30 -15.86
N THR A 232 1.05 -13.45 -15.84
CA THR A 232 1.56 -14.70 -15.24
C THR A 232 1.55 -15.86 -16.22
N GLY A 233 1.45 -15.59 -17.53
CA GLY A 233 1.16 -16.59 -18.56
C GLY A 233 2.31 -17.48 -18.99
N ALA A 234 3.53 -17.30 -18.49
CA ALA A 234 4.67 -18.13 -18.84
C ALA A 234 5.13 -19.00 -17.67
N ASP A 235 5.49 -20.24 -17.98
CA ASP A 235 6.05 -21.17 -17.01
C ASP A 235 7.57 -21.02 -16.96
N TYR A 236 8.11 -20.73 -15.79
CA TYR A 236 9.56 -20.60 -15.57
C TYR A 236 9.95 -20.90 -14.11
N MET A 237 11.21 -21.23 -13.90
CA MET A 237 11.76 -21.33 -12.56
C MET A 237 11.98 -19.93 -11.98
N ALA A 238 11.67 -19.75 -10.70
CA ALA A 238 11.86 -18.48 -9.98
C ALA A 238 12.31 -18.71 -8.54
N TYR A 239 12.91 -17.69 -7.94
CA TYR A 239 12.97 -17.60 -6.48
C TYR A 239 11.61 -17.21 -5.97
N THR A 240 11.10 -17.94 -4.96
CA THR A 240 9.76 -17.77 -4.38
C THR A 240 9.81 -17.10 -3.01
N TYR A 241 8.65 -16.87 -2.40
CA TYR A 241 8.54 -16.27 -1.06
C TYR A 241 9.40 -17.03 -0.02
N GLU A 242 9.31 -18.35 -0.01
CA GLU A 242 10.08 -19.20 0.90
C GLU A 242 11.57 -19.04 0.69
N ASP A 243 12.01 -18.92 -0.55
CA ASP A 243 13.41 -18.76 -0.91
C ASP A 243 14.01 -17.42 -0.51
N TYR A 244 13.21 -16.35 -0.41
CA TYR A 244 13.70 -15.03 0.05
C TYR A 244 13.83 -14.93 1.56
N TYR A 245 13.10 -15.77 2.28
CA TYR A 245 13.05 -15.75 3.74
C TYR A 245 13.64 -17.01 4.38
N SER A 246 14.34 -17.83 3.59
CA SER A 246 15.13 -18.99 4.00
C SER A 246 16.40 -19.13 3.13
N ASP A 247 17.34 -20.01 3.49
CA ASP A 247 18.62 -20.23 2.77
C ASP A 247 18.41 -21.03 1.47
N ALA A 248 18.23 -20.33 0.35
CA ALA A 248 17.49 -20.86 -0.76
C ALA A 248 18.23 -21.12 -2.08
N LYS A 249 17.86 -22.23 -2.70
CA LYS A 249 17.91 -22.47 -4.16
C LYS A 249 16.54 -22.18 -4.74
N PRO A 250 16.44 -21.89 -6.08
CA PRO A 250 15.12 -21.77 -6.72
C PRO A 250 14.32 -23.05 -6.51
N SER A 251 13.20 -22.94 -5.81
CA SER A 251 12.47 -24.11 -5.31
C SER A 251 11.30 -24.52 -6.19
N GLU A 252 10.80 -23.60 -7.01
CA GLU A 252 9.50 -23.80 -7.65
C GLU A 252 9.43 -23.24 -9.07
N LYS A 253 8.74 -23.99 -9.94
CA LYS A 253 8.31 -23.51 -11.24
C LYS A 253 7.10 -22.60 -11.05
N ILE A 254 7.25 -21.33 -11.41
CA ILE A 254 6.14 -20.38 -11.37
C ILE A 254 5.26 -20.55 -12.59
N THR A 255 3.96 -20.79 -12.34
CA THR A 255 2.88 -20.68 -13.32
C THR A 255 1.89 -19.61 -12.85
N GLY A 256 1.03 -19.14 -13.75
CA GLY A 256 -0.05 -18.22 -13.36
C GLY A 256 -0.94 -18.81 -12.27
N GLU A 257 -1.16 -20.13 -12.34
CA GLU A 257 -2.01 -20.84 -11.37
C GLU A 257 -1.37 -20.89 -9.99
N ASN A 258 -0.11 -21.35 -9.87
CA ASN A 258 0.52 -21.47 -8.57
C ASN A 258 0.84 -20.11 -7.93
N LEU A 259 1.19 -19.08 -8.71
CA LEU A 259 1.37 -17.74 -8.19
C LEU A 259 0.07 -17.20 -7.58
N ILE A 260 -1.05 -17.30 -8.30
CA ILE A 260 -2.36 -16.87 -7.80
C ILE A 260 -2.82 -17.73 -6.62
N ALA A 261 -2.57 -19.04 -6.65
CA ALA A 261 -2.85 -19.91 -5.50
C ALA A 261 -2.09 -19.48 -4.25
N ASN A 262 -0.82 -19.11 -4.37
CA ASN A 262 -0.01 -18.58 -3.27
C ASN A 262 -0.56 -17.22 -2.77
N VAL A 263 -1.00 -16.34 -3.68
CA VAL A 263 -1.68 -15.10 -3.31
C VAL A 263 -2.97 -15.37 -2.54
N ILE A 264 -3.81 -16.29 -3.03
CA ILE A 264 -5.06 -16.69 -2.37
C ILE A 264 -4.77 -17.26 -0.98
N LYS A 265 -3.80 -18.18 -0.87
CA LYS A 265 -3.37 -18.75 0.43
C LYS A 265 -2.87 -17.66 1.39
N TRP A 266 -2.19 -16.64 0.89
CA TRP A 266 -1.75 -15.51 1.69
C TRP A 266 -2.93 -14.69 2.20
N VAL A 267 -3.83 -14.25 1.31
CA VAL A 267 -4.98 -13.41 1.66
C VAL A 267 -6.14 -14.18 2.32
N SER A 268 -6.12 -15.52 2.36
CA SER A 268 -7.07 -16.28 3.15
C SER A 268 -6.93 -16.03 4.66
N LYS A 269 -5.76 -15.54 5.09
CA LYS A 269 -5.56 -15.08 6.47
C LYS A 269 -6.06 -13.65 6.61
N ARG A 270 -7.17 -13.45 7.30
CA ARG A 270 -7.78 -12.13 7.49
C ARG A 270 -6.83 -11.09 8.10
N SER A 271 -5.87 -11.51 8.93
CA SER A 271 -4.82 -10.63 9.46
C SER A 271 -3.93 -9.98 8.39
N HIS A 272 -3.95 -10.48 7.16
CA HIS A 272 -3.22 -9.90 6.03
C HIS A 272 -4.03 -8.84 5.26
N TRP A 273 -5.34 -8.71 5.53
CA TRP A 273 -6.18 -7.70 4.87
C TRP A 273 -5.96 -6.30 5.41
N ASP A 274 -5.49 -6.20 6.66
CA ASP A 274 -5.47 -4.95 7.43
C ASP A 274 -4.35 -3.99 7.02
N ARG A 275 -3.44 -4.42 6.15
CA ARG A 275 -2.17 -3.71 5.97
C ARG A 275 -2.14 -2.67 4.86
N GLN A 276 -3.15 -2.59 3.99
CA GLN A 276 -3.08 -1.71 2.81
C GLN A 276 -4.28 -0.83 2.51
N ALA A 277 -5.44 -1.12 2.99
CA ALA A 277 -6.55 -0.19 2.88
C ALA A 277 -6.33 0.95 3.88
N THR A 278 -5.64 2.02 3.47
CA THR A 278 -5.67 3.25 4.25
C THR A 278 -7.12 3.69 4.33
N VAL A 279 -7.76 3.35 5.42
CA VAL A 279 -9.14 3.72 5.66
C VAL A 279 -9.14 5.13 6.24
N GLU A 280 -9.89 6.05 5.63
CA GLU A 280 -10.05 7.37 6.22
C GLU A 280 -10.88 7.26 7.49
N CYS A 281 -10.33 7.68 8.62
CA CYS A 281 -11.04 7.86 9.87
C CYS A 281 -11.15 9.35 10.24
N GLY A 282 -12.08 9.67 11.11
CA GLY A 282 -12.16 10.99 11.71
C GLY A 282 -11.05 11.21 12.76
N TRP A 283 -10.78 12.46 13.12
CA TRP A 283 -9.87 12.78 14.22
C TRP A 283 -10.40 12.33 15.59
N LEU A 284 -11.73 12.13 15.71
CA LEU A 284 -12.41 11.49 16.82
C LEU A 284 -13.22 10.30 16.33
N GLU A 285 -13.08 9.18 17.01
CA GLU A 285 -13.80 7.93 16.76
C GLU A 285 -14.18 7.24 18.07
N THR A 286 -15.00 6.18 17.98
CA THR A 286 -15.25 5.28 19.09
C THR A 286 -14.39 4.04 18.96
N VAL A 287 -13.62 3.75 19.99
CA VAL A 287 -12.80 2.53 20.11
C VAL A 287 -13.31 1.72 21.30
N GLU A 288 -13.36 0.42 21.16
CA GLU A 288 -13.66 -0.48 22.28
C GLU A 288 -12.35 -0.93 22.92
N VAL A 289 -12.20 -0.69 24.21
CA VAL A 289 -11.03 -1.06 25.01
C VAL A 289 -11.43 -2.24 25.89
N ASP A 290 -10.65 -3.30 25.86
CA ASP A 290 -10.85 -4.51 26.66
C ASP A 290 -11.15 -4.19 28.13
N GLU A 291 -12.17 -4.84 28.72
CA GLU A 291 -12.69 -4.64 30.07
C GLU A 291 -13.31 -3.24 30.34
N VAL A 292 -12.81 -2.19 29.68
CA VAL A 292 -13.27 -0.81 29.88
C VAL A 292 -14.53 -0.49 29.08
N GLY A 293 -14.64 -1.08 27.89
CA GLY A 293 -15.75 -0.88 26.96
C GLY A 293 -15.48 0.24 25.94
N LYS A 294 -16.56 0.78 25.36
CA LYS A 294 -16.48 1.82 24.32
C LYS A 294 -16.08 3.17 24.89
N VAL A 295 -15.01 3.74 24.35
CA VAL A 295 -14.47 5.04 24.73
C VAL A 295 -14.37 5.98 23.53
N ARG A 296 -14.42 7.27 23.75
CA ARG A 296 -14.12 8.26 22.73
C ARG A 296 -12.61 8.36 22.56
N ALA A 297 -12.13 8.10 21.37
CA ALA A 297 -10.72 8.07 21.02
C ALA A 297 -10.34 9.21 20.08
N LYS A 298 -9.27 9.94 20.40
CA LYS A 298 -8.64 10.91 19.51
C LYS A 298 -7.50 10.23 18.75
N PHE A 299 -7.54 10.28 17.44
CA PHE A 299 -6.47 9.81 16.56
C PHE A 299 -5.47 10.97 16.38
N ASP A 300 -4.39 10.96 17.16
CA ASP A 300 -3.44 12.05 17.25
C ASP A 300 -2.16 11.76 16.45
N THR A 301 -2.11 12.30 15.24
CA THR A 301 -0.94 12.16 14.35
C THR A 301 0.33 12.81 14.91
N GLY A 302 0.20 13.73 15.88
CA GLY A 302 1.31 14.34 16.62
C GLY A 302 1.86 13.46 17.72
N ASN A 303 1.10 12.46 18.20
CA ASN A 303 1.57 11.57 19.25
C ASN A 303 2.60 10.57 18.76
N GLY A 304 3.88 10.89 18.96
CA GLY A 304 5.03 10.04 18.60
C GLY A 304 5.33 8.94 19.62
N SER A 305 4.62 8.87 20.74
CA SER A 305 4.76 7.80 21.72
C SER A 305 4.44 6.43 21.10
N LYS A 306 5.14 5.40 21.55
CA LYS A 306 4.81 4.01 21.19
C LYS A 306 3.52 3.53 21.85
N ALA A 307 3.23 4.05 23.05
CA ALA A 307 2.02 3.72 23.81
C ALA A 307 0.86 4.66 23.46
N CYS A 308 -0.36 4.12 23.39
CA CYS A 308 -1.59 4.90 23.49
C CYS A 308 -1.73 5.46 24.90
N ALA A 309 -2.66 6.42 25.13
CA ALA A 309 -2.90 6.93 26.47
C ALA A 309 -4.39 6.88 26.81
N LEU A 310 -4.75 6.15 27.86
CA LEU A 310 -6.12 6.04 28.39
C LEU A 310 -6.27 6.95 29.60
N HIS A 311 -7.38 7.70 29.64
CA HIS A 311 -7.75 8.43 30.83
C HIS A 311 -8.02 7.47 32.00
N ALA A 312 -7.38 7.75 33.14
CA ALA A 312 -7.49 6.97 34.36
C ALA A 312 -7.42 7.85 35.57
N ASP A 313 -8.33 7.64 36.50
CA ASP A 313 -8.34 8.32 37.81
C ASP A 313 -7.73 7.39 38.85
N GLU A 314 -7.22 7.98 39.95
CA GLU A 314 -6.73 7.25 41.13
C GLU A 314 -5.79 6.08 40.78
N ILE A 315 -4.76 6.37 39.97
CA ILE A 315 -3.77 5.37 39.57
C ILE A 315 -2.90 5.02 40.78
N THR A 316 -2.86 3.73 41.13
CA THR A 316 -2.03 3.21 42.22
C THR A 316 -1.27 1.99 41.77
N GLU A 317 -0.05 1.80 42.30
CA GLU A 317 0.79 0.64 42.00
C GLU A 317 0.98 -0.23 43.25
N GLU A 318 0.59 -1.47 43.19
CA GLU A 318 0.80 -2.48 44.23
C GLU A 318 1.69 -3.60 43.68
N GLY A 319 2.98 -3.49 43.90
CA GLY A 319 3.99 -4.42 43.38
C GLY A 319 4.04 -4.37 41.84
N LYS A 320 3.63 -5.46 41.18
CA LYS A 320 3.59 -5.56 39.70
C LYS A 320 2.19 -5.32 39.12
N VAL A 321 1.24 -4.86 39.92
CA VAL A 321 -0.15 -4.63 39.50
C VAL A 321 -0.43 -3.14 39.58
N ILE A 322 -1.02 -2.59 38.52
CA ILE A 322 -1.56 -1.23 38.46
C ILE A 322 -3.06 -1.32 38.64
N LYS A 323 -3.58 -0.50 39.56
CA LYS A 323 -5.01 -0.28 39.75
C LYS A 323 -5.36 1.14 39.36
N TRP A 324 -6.52 1.33 38.72
CA TRP A 324 -7.01 2.66 38.35
C TRP A 324 -8.53 2.69 38.35
N LYS A 325 -9.10 3.88 38.38
CA LYS A 325 -10.53 4.09 38.19
C LYS A 325 -10.82 4.68 36.81
N TYR A 326 -11.92 4.30 36.21
CA TYR A 326 -12.49 4.89 35.01
C TYR A 326 -14.01 4.85 35.10
N ASN A 327 -14.70 6.00 34.97
CA ASN A 327 -16.14 6.11 35.10
C ASN A 327 -16.68 5.45 36.37
N GLY A 328 -16.00 5.67 37.52
CA GLY A 328 -16.40 5.14 38.84
C GLY A 328 -16.16 3.63 39.05
N LYS A 329 -15.65 2.90 38.07
CA LYS A 329 -15.28 1.49 38.19
C LYS A 329 -13.77 1.36 38.40
N THR A 330 -13.38 0.38 39.21
CA THR A 330 -11.95 0.04 39.44
C THR A 330 -11.52 -1.09 38.53
N TYR A 331 -10.38 -0.91 37.94
CA TYR A 331 -9.71 -1.89 37.03
C TYR A 331 -8.35 -2.21 37.59
N SER A 332 -7.80 -3.37 37.19
CA SER A 332 -6.43 -3.74 37.54
C SER A 332 -5.80 -4.61 36.47
N LYS A 333 -4.54 -4.33 36.13
CA LYS A 333 -3.73 -5.16 35.21
C LYS A 333 -2.28 -5.21 35.66
N LYS A 334 -1.58 -6.24 35.19
CA LYS A 334 -0.14 -6.34 35.39
C LYS A 334 0.58 -5.19 34.68
N ARG A 335 1.48 -4.53 35.39
CA ARG A 335 2.35 -3.52 34.79
C ARG A 335 3.16 -4.13 33.66
N TYR A 336 3.16 -3.48 32.50
CA TYR A 336 3.98 -3.87 31.34
C TYR A 336 5.30 -3.09 31.33
N GLY A 337 5.24 -1.76 31.49
CA GLY A 337 6.39 -0.90 31.40
C GLY A 337 6.12 0.52 31.87
N THR A 338 6.86 1.45 31.29
CA THR A 338 6.71 2.91 31.51
C THR A 338 6.82 3.60 30.15
N SER A 339 5.89 4.51 29.87
CA SER A 339 5.95 5.40 28.71
C SER A 339 6.52 6.75 29.12
N GLU A 340 7.52 7.23 28.39
CA GLU A 340 8.14 8.53 28.56
C GLU A 340 7.53 9.53 27.58
N ILE A 341 7.16 10.70 28.08
CA ILE A 341 6.54 11.77 27.29
C ILE A 341 7.48 12.95 27.25
N TYR A 342 7.88 13.34 26.04
CA TYR A 342 8.70 14.50 25.76
C TYR A 342 7.82 15.64 25.25
N ARG A 343 7.86 16.80 25.89
CA ARG A 343 7.17 18.01 25.40
C ARG A 343 8.14 18.91 24.65
N ALA A 344 7.66 19.52 23.55
CA ALA A 344 8.48 20.18 22.51
C ALA A 344 9.20 21.49 22.94
N ASN A 345 9.17 21.90 24.18
CA ASN A 345 9.73 23.17 24.65
C ASN A 345 10.74 23.05 25.78
N ALA A 346 11.32 21.90 25.97
CA ALA A 346 12.42 21.74 26.90
C ALA A 346 13.72 21.47 26.14
N ASP A 347 14.85 21.90 26.67
CA ASP A 347 16.19 21.70 26.15
C ASP A 347 16.66 20.23 26.14
N GLY A 348 15.75 19.33 25.88
CA GLY A 348 15.88 18.07 25.15
C GLY A 348 16.42 16.84 25.89
N GLU A 349 16.77 16.85 27.17
CA GLU A 349 17.50 15.71 27.75
C GLU A 349 16.71 14.86 28.78
N GLU A 350 15.56 15.32 29.32
CA GLU A 350 14.76 14.52 30.25
C GLU A 350 13.29 14.43 29.84
N PRO A 351 12.62 13.28 30.05
CA PRO A 351 11.18 13.18 29.80
C PRO A 351 10.43 14.10 30.75
N SER A 352 9.50 14.91 30.20
CA SER A 352 8.68 15.82 30.99
C SER A 352 7.67 15.09 31.88
N GLU A 353 7.39 13.81 31.58
CA GLU A 353 6.43 12.98 32.29
C GLU A 353 6.66 11.50 32.02
N THR A 354 6.45 10.68 33.03
CA THR A 354 6.47 9.19 32.91
C THR A 354 5.09 8.64 33.31
N ARG A 355 4.63 7.63 32.58
CA ARG A 355 3.33 6.99 32.81
C ARG A 355 3.48 5.48 32.90
N PRO A 356 2.85 4.83 33.88
CA PRO A 356 2.82 3.36 33.91
C PRO A 356 2.02 2.83 32.73
N THR A 357 2.47 1.73 32.14
CA THR A 357 1.80 1.10 31.00
C THR A 357 1.29 -0.29 31.31
N VAL A 358 0.19 -0.65 30.66
CA VAL A 358 -0.44 -1.98 30.68
C VAL A 358 -0.71 -2.44 29.26
N LEU A 359 -0.89 -3.74 29.04
CA LEU A 359 -1.32 -4.27 27.73
C LEU A 359 -2.85 -4.41 27.71
N MET A 360 -3.47 -3.90 26.64
CA MET A 360 -4.91 -3.98 26.40
C MET A 360 -5.21 -4.38 24.96
N ASP A 361 -6.31 -5.08 24.75
CA ASP A 361 -6.84 -5.30 23.42
C ASP A 361 -7.76 -4.13 23.04
N LEU A 362 -7.58 -3.61 21.83
CA LEU A 362 -8.33 -2.47 21.31
C LEU A 362 -9.08 -2.90 20.04
N THR A 363 -10.40 -2.69 20.02
CA THR A 363 -11.22 -3.02 18.84
C THR A 363 -11.69 -1.75 18.16
N PHE A 364 -11.38 -1.63 16.86
CA PHE A 364 -11.76 -0.51 16.03
C PHE A 364 -12.15 -0.99 14.63
N ASN A 365 -13.22 -0.46 14.08
CA ASN A 365 -13.73 -0.80 12.74
C ASN A 365 -13.87 -2.31 12.50
N GLY A 366 -14.28 -3.07 13.53
CA GLY A 366 -14.47 -4.52 13.48
C GLY A 366 -13.21 -5.37 13.66
N PHE A 367 -12.04 -4.74 13.86
CA PHE A 367 -10.76 -5.43 14.08
C PHE A 367 -10.28 -5.28 15.52
N THR A 368 -9.76 -6.37 16.08
CA THR A 368 -9.15 -6.35 17.42
C THR A 368 -7.63 -6.41 17.31
N TYR A 369 -7.00 -5.35 17.83
CA TYR A 369 -5.54 -5.20 17.92
C TYR A 369 -5.13 -5.64 19.32
N LYS A 370 -4.38 -6.75 19.38
CA LYS A 370 -4.05 -7.40 20.66
C LYS A 370 -2.79 -6.85 21.28
N ASN A 371 -2.75 -6.86 22.62
CA ASN A 371 -1.58 -6.52 23.41
C ASN A 371 -1.02 -5.13 23.08
N ILE A 372 -1.90 -4.15 22.88
CA ILE A 372 -1.47 -2.77 22.65
C ILE A 372 -1.00 -2.17 23.97
N GLU A 373 0.17 -1.54 23.94
CA GLU A 373 0.70 -0.81 25.07
C GLU A 373 -0.11 0.46 25.29
N VAL A 374 -0.67 0.60 26.51
CA VAL A 374 -1.52 1.73 26.90
C VAL A 374 -0.98 2.33 28.18
N GLY A 375 -0.56 3.60 28.12
CA GLY A 375 -0.20 4.41 29.28
C GLY A 375 -1.47 4.89 29.99
N LEU A 376 -1.45 4.83 31.31
CA LEU A 376 -2.53 5.33 32.16
C LEU A 376 -2.19 6.74 32.64
N ASP A 377 -3.13 7.68 32.46
CA ASP A 377 -2.89 9.09 32.74
C ASP A 377 -4.17 9.81 33.15
N ASN A 378 -4.08 10.66 34.17
CA ASN A 378 -5.19 11.52 34.54
C ASN A 378 -5.32 12.69 33.57
N ARG A 379 -6.33 12.66 32.71
CA ARG A 379 -6.57 13.63 31.64
C ARG A 379 -7.95 14.28 31.72
N PRO A 380 -8.28 14.97 32.83
CA PRO A 380 -9.63 15.43 33.11
C PRO A 380 -10.17 16.48 32.13
N ARG A 381 -9.29 17.19 31.43
CA ARG A 381 -9.65 18.23 30.44
C ARG A 381 -9.55 17.78 28.99
N SER A 382 -9.28 16.50 28.73
CA SER A 382 -9.22 15.96 27.42
C SER A 382 -10.62 15.75 26.84
N GLY A 383 -10.88 16.21 25.63
CA GLY A 383 -12.13 15.93 24.91
C GLY A 383 -12.28 14.48 24.45
N SER A 384 -11.34 13.60 24.81
CA SER A 384 -11.31 12.17 24.47
C SER A 384 -10.73 11.37 25.62
N ASP A 385 -11.25 10.16 25.82
CA ASP A 385 -10.82 9.27 26.88
C ASP A 385 -9.55 8.48 26.48
N LEU A 386 -9.40 8.18 25.19
CA LEU A 386 -8.25 7.49 24.64
C LEU A 386 -7.51 8.36 23.63
N LEU A 387 -6.20 8.40 23.71
CA LEU A 387 -5.33 8.98 22.70
C LEU A 387 -4.65 7.84 21.93
N VAL A 388 -4.96 7.71 20.66
CA VAL A 388 -4.38 6.67 19.79
C VAL A 388 -3.03 7.16 19.27
N CYS A 389 -1.99 6.36 19.49
CA CYS A 389 -0.63 6.69 19.04
C CYS A 389 -0.42 6.40 17.56
N ARG A 390 0.63 7.01 16.96
CA ARG A 390 0.97 6.80 15.54
C ARG A 390 1.28 5.35 15.19
N ASP A 391 1.89 4.59 16.10
CA ASP A 391 2.25 3.20 15.84
C ASP A 391 1.02 2.31 15.72
N LEU A 392 0.01 2.54 16.57
CA LEU A 392 -1.27 1.85 16.43
C LEU A 392 -2.02 2.31 15.17
N MET A 393 -2.01 3.62 14.84
CA MET A 393 -2.60 4.10 13.58
C MET A 393 -1.96 3.46 12.34
N ARG A 394 -0.64 3.25 12.36
CA ARG A 394 0.06 2.51 11.30
C ARG A 394 -0.39 1.05 11.21
N GLN A 395 -0.55 0.38 12.37
CA GLN A 395 -1.09 -0.98 12.41
C GLN A 395 -2.54 -1.04 11.91
N MET A 396 -3.35 -0.04 12.26
CA MET A 396 -4.73 0.12 11.78
C MET A 396 -4.81 0.52 10.31
N ASN A 397 -3.69 0.97 9.74
CA ASN A 397 -3.60 1.50 8.39
C ASN A 397 -4.64 2.59 8.09
N VAL A 398 -4.80 3.54 9.01
CA VAL A 398 -5.76 4.64 8.89
C VAL A 398 -5.08 5.95 8.49
N SER A 399 -5.78 6.74 7.68
CA SER A 399 -5.51 8.16 7.46
C SER A 399 -6.52 9.00 8.23
N VAL A 400 -6.03 9.99 8.97
CA VAL A 400 -6.90 10.83 9.81
C VAL A 400 -7.35 12.06 9.03
N ASN A 401 -8.66 12.23 8.91
CA ASN A 401 -9.25 13.46 8.36
C ASN A 401 -9.53 14.44 9.51
N PRO A 402 -8.80 15.57 9.62
CA PRO A 402 -8.98 16.52 10.72
C PRO A 402 -10.31 17.29 10.66
N ASN A 403 -10.98 17.29 9.52
CA ASN A 403 -12.26 17.98 9.33
C ASN A 403 -13.49 17.12 9.66
N ARG A 404 -13.29 15.83 9.97
CA ARG A 404 -14.38 14.88 10.19
C ARG A 404 -14.21 14.12 11.49
N SER A 405 -15.32 13.72 12.08
CA SER A 405 -15.35 12.88 13.30
C SER A 405 -16.39 11.78 13.13
N PHE A 406 -16.15 10.62 13.75
CA PHE A 406 -17.02 9.45 13.72
C PHE A 406 -17.35 8.99 12.30
N VAL A 407 -16.31 8.84 11.46
CA VAL A 407 -16.40 8.40 10.06
C VAL A 407 -16.62 6.88 10.00
N LEU A 408 -15.93 6.14 10.84
CA LEU A 408 -15.95 4.67 10.89
C LEU A 408 -16.70 4.11 12.10
N SER A 409 -17.17 4.97 12.99
CA SER A 409 -17.84 4.57 14.22
C SER A 409 -19.05 5.44 14.54
N LYS A 410 -19.98 4.89 15.31
CA LYS A 410 -21.11 5.67 15.83
C LYS A 410 -20.63 6.58 16.97
N ARG A 411 -21.06 7.83 16.97
CA ARG A 411 -20.78 8.77 18.06
C ARG A 411 -21.39 8.24 19.38
N LEU A 412 -20.56 8.11 20.40
CA LEU A 412 -21.06 7.85 21.74
C LEU A 412 -21.83 9.09 22.21
N ARG A 413 -23.07 8.90 22.63
CA ARG A 413 -23.79 9.96 23.37
C ARG A 413 -23.02 10.20 24.67
N PRO A 414 -22.87 11.46 25.11
CA PRO A 414 -22.41 11.72 26.47
C PRO A 414 -23.31 10.93 27.41
N VAL A 415 -22.73 10.10 28.27
CA VAL A 415 -23.47 9.56 29.40
C VAL A 415 -23.88 10.78 30.18
N ASP A 416 -25.20 10.98 30.38
CA ASP A 416 -25.75 12.10 31.10
C ASP A 416 -25.01 12.22 32.44
N LYS A 417 -24.09 13.18 32.54
CA LYS A 417 -23.46 13.58 33.79
C LYS A 417 -24.42 14.38 34.70
N GLU A 418 -25.68 14.49 34.27
CA GLU A 418 -26.74 15.18 34.97
C GLU A 418 -27.81 14.23 35.50
N LYS A 419 -27.46 13.40 36.47
CA LYS A 419 -28.44 12.85 37.43
C LYS A 419 -27.75 12.49 38.75
N ASN A 420 -27.08 13.45 39.38
CA ASN A 420 -26.79 13.39 40.81
C ASN A 420 -26.39 14.79 41.35
N ILE A 421 -27.20 15.80 41.04
CA ILE A 421 -27.30 17.01 41.81
C ILE A 421 -28.81 17.13 42.11
N ASP A 422 -29.18 16.53 43.20
CA ASP A 422 -30.31 16.82 44.09
C ASP A 422 -30.80 15.51 44.75
N LYS A 423 -30.22 15.20 45.89
CA LYS A 423 -30.92 14.91 47.15
C LYS A 423 -29.91 14.68 48.26
#